data_233e57908181f5f784b2afec42ae3f4d
#
_entry.id   233e57908181f5f784b2afec42ae3f4d
#
_cell.length_a   1.000
_cell.length_b   1.000
_cell.length_c   1.000
_cell.angle_alpha   90.00
_cell.angle_beta   90.00
_cell.angle_gamma   90.00
#
_symmetry.space_group_name_H-M   'P 1'
#
loop_
_entity.id
_entity.type
_entity.pdbx_description
1 polymer ?
#
loop_
_entity_poly.entity_id
_entity_poly.type
_entity_poly.pdbx_seq_one_letter_code
_entity_poly.pdbx_strand_id
1 'polypeptide(L)'
;MSGGFAYDSIYLRLDLVDNELHYIGPDGREMIANSPVRAVVLSDSITGARYTFVHSDYIPGAARNSGWYQMLDTGNVTLYKRYVKLMNEDKPYGSAVTEQKISTSGNYFLLVNGQLVSIRKFKDIAGLLPQKKEEIKNYINLQNLSGKNDAEYRSLINYYNSLLAAQ
;
A
#
# COMPACT_ATOMS: atom_id res chain seq x y z
N MET A 1 2.13 0.01 -27.70
CA MET A 1 2.85 -0.19 -26.43
C MET A 1 3.72 1.04 -26.22
N SER A 2 3.35 1.95 -25.33
CA SER A 2 4.19 3.09 -24.98
C SER A 2 5.30 2.56 -24.07
N GLY A 3 6.54 2.55 -24.58
CA GLY A 3 7.71 2.20 -23.80
C GLY A 3 7.89 3.22 -22.67
N GLY A 4 7.67 2.80 -21.43
CA GLY A 4 7.99 3.61 -20.27
C GLY A 4 9.49 3.63 -20.05
N PHE A 5 10.02 4.76 -19.61
CA PHE A 5 11.40 4.86 -19.16
C PHE A 5 11.50 4.38 -17.71
N ALA A 6 12.56 3.65 -17.38
CA ALA A 6 12.93 3.31 -16.01
C ALA A 6 14.21 4.07 -15.65
N TYR A 7 14.23 4.64 -14.48
CA TYR A 7 15.39 5.30 -13.89
C TYR A 7 15.81 4.50 -12.66
N ASP A 8 17.10 4.33 -12.45
CA ASP A 8 17.66 3.59 -11.33
C ASP A 8 18.63 4.48 -10.53
N SER A 9 18.81 4.12 -9.26
CA SER A 9 19.79 4.75 -8.36
C SER A 9 19.61 6.26 -8.16
N ILE A 10 18.35 6.72 -8.09
CA ILE A 10 18.01 8.11 -7.83
C ILE A 10 17.60 8.26 -6.35
N TYR A 11 18.04 9.34 -5.71
CA TYR A 11 17.54 9.71 -4.39
C TYR A 11 16.10 10.19 -4.52
N LEU A 12 15.17 9.40 -3.94
CA LEU A 12 13.73 9.65 -4.00
C LEU A 12 13.16 9.83 -2.60
N ARG A 13 12.20 10.73 -2.48
CA ARG A 13 11.32 10.85 -1.32
C ARG A 13 9.86 10.82 -1.79
N LEU A 14 9.09 9.90 -1.25
CA LEU A 14 7.67 9.81 -1.52
C LEU A 14 6.88 10.48 -0.40
N ASP A 15 6.23 11.59 -0.70
CA ASP A 15 5.31 12.25 0.21
C ASP A 15 3.91 11.63 0.09
N LEU A 16 3.49 10.94 1.16
CA LEU A 16 2.19 10.28 1.22
C LEU A 16 1.06 11.19 1.73
N VAL A 17 1.37 12.43 2.12
CA VAL A 17 0.37 13.45 2.48
C VAL A 17 -0.09 14.17 1.23
N ASP A 18 0.87 14.76 0.54
CA ASP A 18 0.61 15.57 -0.66
C ASP A 18 0.57 14.72 -1.93
N ASN A 19 0.90 13.41 -1.81
CA ASN A 19 1.01 12.45 -2.91
C ASN A 19 2.05 12.83 -3.95
N GLU A 20 3.13 13.46 -3.52
CA GLU A 20 4.20 13.94 -4.37
C GLU A 20 5.41 13.03 -4.35
N LEU A 21 6.04 12.87 -5.51
CA LEU A 21 7.33 12.20 -5.64
C LEU A 21 8.42 13.25 -5.81
N HIS A 22 9.33 13.33 -4.86
CA HIS A 22 10.47 14.22 -4.88
C HIS A 22 11.73 13.46 -5.28
N TYR A 23 12.64 14.13 -5.97
CA TYR A 23 13.94 13.59 -6.36
C TYR A 23 15.02 14.67 -6.31
N ILE A 24 16.28 14.26 -6.20
CA ILE A 24 17.41 15.18 -6.28
C ILE A 24 17.83 15.32 -7.74
N GLY A 25 17.72 16.54 -8.26
CA GLY A 25 18.13 16.87 -9.63
C GLY A 25 19.65 16.90 -9.80
N PRO A 26 20.14 17.04 -11.04
CA PRO A 26 21.58 17.07 -11.35
C PRO A 26 22.33 18.22 -10.68
N ASP A 27 21.64 19.30 -10.32
CA ASP A 27 22.15 20.46 -9.62
C ASP A 27 22.15 20.30 -8.08
N GLY A 28 21.78 19.12 -7.58
CA GLY A 28 21.69 18.81 -6.15
C GLY A 28 20.44 19.38 -5.45
N ARG A 29 19.51 19.98 -6.18
CA ARG A 29 18.27 20.52 -5.61
C ARG A 29 17.17 19.48 -5.60
N GLU A 30 16.32 19.56 -4.57
CA GLU A 30 15.10 18.75 -4.51
C GLU A 30 14.07 19.30 -5.51
N MET A 31 13.50 18.42 -6.31
CA MET A 31 12.53 18.71 -7.35
C MET A 31 11.32 17.76 -7.22
N ILE A 32 10.15 18.22 -7.64
CA ILE A 32 8.93 17.41 -7.70
C ILE A 32 8.80 16.82 -9.11
N ALA A 33 8.49 15.53 -9.19
CA ALA A 33 8.27 14.86 -10.46
C ALA A 33 6.92 15.32 -11.06
N ASN A 34 6.99 16.09 -12.14
CA ASN A 34 5.81 16.58 -12.87
C ASN A 34 5.33 15.61 -13.96
N SER A 35 6.13 14.61 -14.31
CA SER A 35 5.73 13.58 -15.28
C SER A 35 4.97 12.45 -14.59
N PRO A 36 3.99 11.82 -15.26
CA PRO A 36 3.28 10.68 -14.70
C PRO A 36 4.24 9.53 -14.38
N VAL A 37 4.35 9.17 -13.11
CA VAL A 37 5.17 8.03 -12.64
C VAL A 37 4.23 6.89 -12.26
N ARG A 38 4.42 5.74 -12.91
CA ARG A 38 3.57 4.57 -12.67
C ARG A 38 3.87 3.90 -11.35
N ALA A 39 5.13 3.68 -11.06
CA ALA A 39 5.56 2.99 -9.86
C ALA A 39 6.95 3.44 -9.43
N VAL A 40 7.21 3.36 -8.15
CA VAL A 40 8.53 3.58 -7.55
C VAL A 40 8.90 2.41 -6.65
N VAL A 41 10.19 2.06 -6.65
CA VAL A 41 10.75 1.11 -5.70
C VAL A 41 11.72 1.87 -4.82
N LEU A 42 11.35 2.01 -3.54
CA LEU A 42 12.22 2.60 -2.53
C LEU A 42 13.03 1.49 -1.88
N SER A 43 14.33 1.68 -1.79
CA SER A 43 15.24 0.78 -1.08
C SER A 43 15.74 1.47 0.18
N ASP A 44 15.58 0.80 1.31
CA ASP A 44 16.17 1.25 2.57
C ASP A 44 17.67 0.90 2.53
N SER A 45 18.52 1.92 2.62
CA SER A 45 19.98 1.75 2.54
C SER A 45 20.59 1.04 3.75
N ILE A 46 19.89 0.99 4.87
CA ILE A 46 20.37 0.37 6.12
C ILE A 46 19.98 -1.10 6.18
N THR A 47 18.70 -1.39 5.89
CA THR A 47 18.14 -2.75 6.02
C THR A 47 18.16 -3.55 4.73
N GLY A 48 18.36 -2.88 3.57
CA GLY A 48 18.20 -3.46 2.25
C GLY A 48 16.73 -3.77 1.87
N ALA A 49 15.78 -3.42 2.72
CA ALA A 49 14.37 -3.65 2.45
C ALA A 49 13.90 -2.83 1.24
N ARG A 50 13.05 -3.44 0.42
CA ARG A 50 12.49 -2.81 -0.78
C ARG A 50 10.99 -2.67 -0.66
N TYR A 51 10.49 -1.48 -0.97
CA TYR A 51 9.08 -1.13 -0.91
C TYR A 51 8.62 -0.64 -2.26
N THR A 52 7.66 -1.33 -2.86
CA THR A 52 7.09 -0.93 -4.15
C THR A 52 5.81 -0.14 -3.93
N PHE A 53 5.75 1.05 -4.53
CA PHE A 53 4.55 1.88 -4.55
C PHE A 53 4.07 2.04 -5.98
N VAL A 54 2.76 1.94 -6.18
CA VAL A 54 2.09 2.11 -7.47
C VAL A 54 1.10 3.27 -7.34
N HIS A 55 1.11 4.18 -8.33
CA HIS A 55 0.16 5.28 -8.34
C HIS A 55 -1.25 4.79 -8.75
N SER A 56 -2.27 5.34 -8.13
CA SER A 56 -3.68 4.97 -8.32
C SER A 56 -4.14 4.94 -9.78
N ASP A 57 -3.62 5.83 -10.61
CA ASP A 57 -3.97 5.94 -12.04
C ASP A 57 -3.63 4.66 -12.83
N TYR A 58 -2.75 3.83 -12.27
CA TYR A 58 -2.31 2.57 -12.87
C TYR A 58 -2.85 1.33 -12.14
N ILE A 59 -3.74 1.53 -11.17
CA ILE A 59 -4.43 0.45 -10.46
C ILE A 59 -5.89 0.42 -10.89
N PRO A 60 -6.37 -0.64 -11.56
CA PRO A 60 -7.76 -0.75 -11.96
C PRO A 60 -8.72 -0.56 -10.78
N GLY A 61 -9.71 0.29 -10.94
CA GLY A 61 -10.71 0.56 -9.91
C GLY A 61 -10.28 1.52 -8.78
N ALA A 62 -9.06 2.07 -8.81
CA ALA A 62 -8.57 3.00 -7.78
C ALA A 62 -8.95 4.47 -8.00
N ALA A 63 -9.59 4.83 -9.11
CA ALA A 63 -9.82 6.21 -9.56
C ALA A 63 -10.49 7.13 -8.51
N ARG A 64 -11.22 6.59 -7.54
CA ARG A 64 -11.88 7.38 -6.48
C ARG A 64 -10.95 7.79 -5.33
N ASN A 65 -9.76 7.22 -5.25
CA ASN A 65 -8.82 7.40 -4.16
C ASN A 65 -7.44 7.68 -4.72
N SER A 66 -7.23 8.88 -5.26
CA SER A 66 -5.94 9.29 -5.81
C SER A 66 -4.80 9.13 -4.79
N GLY A 67 -3.63 8.79 -5.29
CA GLY A 67 -2.39 8.71 -4.53
C GLY A 67 -1.65 7.39 -4.66
N TRP A 68 -0.69 7.18 -3.77
CA TRP A 68 0.22 6.06 -3.81
C TRP A 68 -0.25 4.89 -2.95
N TYR A 69 -0.13 3.68 -3.50
CA TYR A 69 -0.44 2.44 -2.83
C TYR A 69 0.83 1.58 -2.73
N GLN A 70 1.19 1.18 -1.53
CA GLN A 70 2.24 0.20 -1.34
C GLN A 70 1.73 -1.18 -1.78
N MET A 71 2.41 -1.81 -2.71
CA MET A 71 2.14 -3.19 -3.11
C MET A 71 2.83 -4.12 -2.12
N LEU A 72 2.04 -4.84 -1.34
CA LEU A 72 2.54 -5.74 -0.29
C LEU A 72 2.78 -7.16 -0.81
N ASP A 73 1.91 -7.64 -1.70
CA ASP A 73 1.99 -8.96 -2.32
C ASP A 73 1.31 -8.94 -3.68
N THR A 74 1.71 -9.85 -4.58
CA THR A 74 1.20 -9.95 -5.95
C THR A 74 1.04 -11.40 -6.38
N GLY A 75 0.08 -11.64 -7.27
CA GLY A 75 -0.24 -12.97 -7.78
C GLY A 75 -1.60 -12.95 -8.49
N ASN A 76 -2.41 -13.99 -8.31
CA ASN A 76 -3.79 -14.03 -8.81
C ASN A 76 -4.64 -12.89 -8.21
N VAL A 77 -4.35 -12.52 -6.97
CA VAL A 77 -4.81 -11.27 -6.36
C VAL A 77 -3.61 -10.48 -5.87
N THR A 78 -3.73 -9.16 -5.89
CA THR A 78 -2.69 -8.26 -5.40
C THR A 78 -3.16 -7.55 -4.14
N LEU A 79 -2.31 -7.54 -3.12
CA LEU A 79 -2.56 -6.85 -1.85
C LEU A 79 -1.89 -5.49 -1.88
N TYR A 80 -2.68 -4.46 -1.64
CA TYR A 80 -2.21 -3.08 -1.51
C TYR A 80 -2.48 -2.53 -0.11
N LYS A 81 -1.62 -1.60 0.31
CA LYS A 81 -1.83 -0.77 1.50
C LYS A 81 -1.74 0.69 1.10
N ARG A 82 -2.72 1.49 1.50
CA ARG A 82 -2.68 2.94 1.37
C ARG A 82 -2.51 3.56 2.74
N TYR A 83 -1.53 4.43 2.87
CA TYR A 83 -1.33 5.21 4.08
C TYR A 83 -2.23 6.45 4.06
N VAL A 84 -2.86 6.71 5.19
CA VAL A 84 -3.65 7.92 5.42
C VAL A 84 -3.05 8.62 6.63
N LYS A 85 -2.57 9.82 6.43
CA LYS A 85 -2.13 10.68 7.51
C LYS A 85 -3.30 11.56 7.94
N LEU A 86 -3.62 11.51 9.21
CA LEU A 86 -4.65 12.35 9.83
C LEU A 86 -3.95 13.35 10.73
N MET A 87 -4.25 14.63 10.50
CA MET A 87 -3.83 15.70 11.38
C MET A 87 -4.94 15.87 12.44
N ASN A 88 -4.65 15.52 13.68
CA ASN A 88 -5.55 15.72 14.80
C ASN A 88 -5.06 16.93 15.57
N GLU A 89 -5.96 17.85 15.88
CA GLU A 89 -5.69 18.95 16.80
C GLU A 89 -6.10 18.48 18.20
N ASP A 90 -5.17 18.45 19.11
CA ASP A 90 -5.41 18.19 20.53
C ASP A 90 -5.21 19.48 21.31
N LYS A 91 -6.24 19.88 22.05
CA LYS A 91 -6.19 21.04 22.93
C LYS A 91 -6.39 20.57 24.37
N PRO A 92 -5.28 20.30 25.09
CA PRO A 92 -5.38 19.89 26.48
C PRO A 92 -6.18 20.89 27.31
N TYR A 93 -7.03 20.38 28.19
CA TYR A 93 -7.86 21.22 29.03
C TYR A 93 -7.00 22.20 29.84
N GLY A 94 -7.26 23.51 29.67
CA GLY A 94 -6.52 24.58 30.35
C GLY A 94 -5.23 25.05 29.62
N SER A 95 -4.93 24.52 28.45
CA SER A 95 -3.80 24.99 27.63
C SER A 95 -4.24 26.06 26.62
N ALA A 96 -3.44 27.11 26.48
CA ALA A 96 -3.58 28.11 25.41
C ALA A 96 -2.95 27.63 24.09
N VAL A 97 -2.22 26.49 24.10
CA VAL A 97 -1.51 25.95 22.94
C VAL A 97 -2.31 24.77 22.39
N THR A 98 -2.56 24.80 21.08
CA THR A 98 -3.11 23.67 20.31
C THR A 98 -1.95 22.85 19.79
N GLU A 99 -1.86 21.58 20.15
CA GLU A 99 -0.88 20.65 19.63
C GLU A 99 -1.43 19.95 18.40
N GLN A 100 -0.71 19.97 17.29
CA GLN A 100 -1.03 19.19 16.10
C GLN A 100 -0.33 17.85 16.16
N LYS A 101 -1.12 16.78 16.23
CA LYS A 101 -0.60 15.41 16.24
C LYS A 101 -0.92 14.72 14.92
N ILE A 102 0.13 14.33 14.19
CA ILE A 102 -0.03 13.54 12.97
C ILE A 102 -0.11 12.06 13.35
N SER A 103 -1.22 11.42 13.04
CA SER A 103 -1.39 9.98 13.13
C SER A 103 -1.38 9.36 11.74
N THR A 104 -0.70 8.22 11.58
CA THR A 104 -0.69 7.47 10.33
C THR A 104 -1.50 6.20 10.50
N SER A 105 -2.49 6.00 9.64
CA SER A 105 -3.24 4.74 9.55
C SER A 105 -3.01 4.09 8.20
N GLY A 106 -3.18 2.76 8.12
CA GLY A 106 -3.08 2.00 6.88
C GLY A 106 -4.40 1.34 6.53
N ASN A 107 -4.89 1.60 5.33
CA ASN A 107 -6.05 0.90 4.79
C ASN A 107 -5.57 -0.14 3.78
N TYR A 108 -6.13 -1.36 3.87
CA TYR A 108 -5.77 -2.46 2.98
C TYR A 108 -6.81 -2.64 1.88
N PHE A 109 -6.33 -3.06 0.72
CA PHE A 109 -7.14 -3.28 -0.48
C PHE A 109 -6.68 -4.54 -1.18
N LEU A 110 -7.63 -5.22 -1.83
CA LEU A 110 -7.36 -6.32 -2.75
C LEU A 110 -7.71 -5.90 -4.17
N LEU A 111 -6.81 -6.13 -5.09
CA LEU A 111 -7.13 -6.10 -6.51
C LEU A 111 -7.54 -7.52 -6.92
N VAL A 112 -8.83 -7.68 -7.17
CA VAL A 112 -9.46 -8.96 -7.54
C VAL A 112 -10.26 -8.76 -8.81
N ASN A 113 -10.05 -9.59 -9.82
CA ASN A 113 -10.76 -9.54 -11.11
C ASN A 113 -10.75 -8.12 -11.74
N GLY A 114 -9.64 -7.41 -11.63
CA GLY A 114 -9.49 -6.05 -12.16
C GLY A 114 -10.22 -4.96 -11.37
N GLN A 115 -10.70 -5.25 -10.16
CA GLN A 115 -11.35 -4.28 -9.28
C GLN A 115 -10.61 -4.15 -7.96
N LEU A 116 -10.37 -2.91 -7.53
CA LEU A 116 -9.78 -2.61 -6.24
C LEU A 116 -10.86 -2.55 -5.15
N VAL A 117 -10.82 -3.51 -4.21
CA VAL A 117 -11.80 -3.65 -3.14
C VAL A 117 -11.15 -3.35 -1.79
N SER A 118 -11.76 -2.47 -0.99
CA SER A 118 -11.28 -2.15 0.36
C SER A 118 -11.57 -3.28 1.34
N ILE A 119 -10.57 -3.62 2.16
CA ILE A 119 -10.71 -4.56 3.27
C ILE A 119 -11.11 -3.75 4.52
N ARG A 120 -12.38 -3.85 4.92
CA ARG A 120 -12.87 -3.15 6.11
C ARG A 120 -12.47 -3.86 7.40
N LYS A 121 -12.54 -5.19 7.41
CA LYS A 121 -12.13 -6.04 8.53
C LYS A 121 -11.35 -7.22 7.97
N PHE A 122 -10.31 -7.63 8.68
CA PHE A 122 -9.49 -8.77 8.27
C PHE A 122 -10.30 -10.04 8.00
N LYS A 123 -11.29 -10.33 8.85
CA LYS A 123 -12.17 -11.50 8.72
C LYS A 123 -13.01 -11.50 7.43
N ASP A 124 -13.24 -10.34 6.83
CA ASP A 124 -14.05 -10.22 5.62
C ASP A 124 -13.29 -10.66 4.35
N ILE A 125 -11.95 -10.79 4.44
CA ILE A 125 -11.09 -11.16 3.28
C ILE A 125 -11.57 -12.46 2.63
N ALA A 126 -11.92 -13.47 3.41
CA ALA A 126 -12.41 -14.75 2.88
C ALA A 126 -13.68 -14.60 2.02
N GLY A 127 -14.48 -13.55 2.27
CA GLY A 127 -15.66 -13.23 1.46
C GLY A 127 -15.36 -12.38 0.22
N LEU A 128 -14.22 -11.71 0.19
CA LEU A 128 -13.78 -10.91 -0.96
C LEU A 128 -13.05 -11.73 -2.02
N LEU A 129 -12.54 -12.91 -1.63
CA LEU A 129 -11.83 -13.82 -2.52
C LEU A 129 -12.82 -14.69 -3.27
N PRO A 130 -12.67 -14.85 -4.62
CA PRO A 130 -13.68 -15.50 -5.46
C PRO A 130 -13.77 -17.01 -5.23
N GLN A 131 -12.73 -17.63 -4.70
CA GLN A 131 -12.62 -19.08 -4.52
C GLN A 131 -11.97 -19.40 -3.17
N LYS A 132 -12.00 -20.70 -2.79
CA LYS A 132 -11.25 -21.21 -1.61
C LYS A 132 -11.63 -20.56 -0.27
N LYS A 133 -12.88 -20.14 -0.14
CA LYS A 133 -13.36 -19.40 1.06
C LYS A 133 -13.19 -20.20 2.35
N GLU A 134 -13.47 -21.48 2.31
CA GLU A 134 -13.37 -22.32 3.52
C GLU A 134 -11.91 -22.63 3.88
N GLU A 135 -11.05 -22.85 2.89
CA GLU A 135 -9.61 -23.02 3.09
C GLU A 135 -8.99 -21.77 3.73
N ILE A 136 -9.43 -20.59 3.27
CA ILE A 136 -8.97 -19.30 3.83
C ILE A 136 -9.44 -19.10 5.27
N LYS A 137 -10.70 -19.42 5.59
CA LYS A 137 -11.19 -19.37 6.97
C LYS A 137 -10.42 -20.33 7.88
N ASN A 138 -10.19 -21.56 7.42
CA ASN A 138 -9.42 -22.54 8.15
C ASN A 138 -7.99 -22.07 8.38
N TYR A 139 -7.34 -21.48 7.38
CA TYR A 139 -5.99 -20.95 7.53
C TYR A 139 -5.93 -19.81 8.55
N ILE A 140 -6.89 -18.86 8.49
CA ILE A 140 -7.00 -17.77 9.48
C ILE A 140 -7.07 -18.34 10.91
N ASN A 141 -7.91 -19.37 11.12
CA ASN A 141 -8.10 -19.98 12.43
C ASN A 141 -6.87 -20.77 12.90
N LEU A 142 -6.30 -21.60 12.01
CA LEU A 142 -5.12 -22.42 12.34
C LEU A 142 -3.88 -21.58 12.66
N GLN A 143 -3.69 -20.48 11.92
CA GLN A 143 -2.56 -19.57 12.13
C GLN A 143 -2.88 -18.45 13.15
N ASN A 144 -4.08 -18.46 13.72
CA ASN A 144 -4.56 -17.44 14.67
C ASN A 144 -4.36 -16.00 14.17
N LEU A 145 -4.63 -15.77 12.88
CA LEU A 145 -4.47 -14.47 12.25
C LEU A 145 -5.62 -13.53 12.64
N SER A 146 -5.29 -12.26 12.88
CA SER A 146 -6.27 -11.26 13.31
C SER A 146 -6.17 -9.93 12.56
N GLY A 147 -5.19 -9.78 11.66
CA GLY A 147 -4.96 -8.57 10.89
C GLY A 147 -4.25 -7.45 11.66
N LYS A 148 -3.37 -7.82 12.59
CA LYS A 148 -2.64 -6.85 13.42
C LYS A 148 -1.57 -6.07 12.67
N ASN A 149 -0.99 -6.69 11.63
CA ASN A 149 0.16 -6.12 10.91
C ASN A 149 0.21 -6.60 9.46
N ASP A 150 1.07 -5.97 8.66
CA ASP A 150 1.26 -6.28 7.24
C ASP A 150 1.65 -7.74 6.99
N ALA A 151 2.39 -8.36 7.90
CA ALA A 151 2.85 -9.74 7.75
C ALA A 151 1.67 -10.73 7.77
N GLU A 152 0.66 -10.51 8.62
CA GLU A 152 -0.53 -11.36 8.67
C GLU A 152 -1.36 -11.25 7.36
N TYR A 153 -1.53 -10.03 6.84
CA TYR A 153 -2.20 -9.83 5.55
C TYR A 153 -1.43 -10.50 4.41
N ARG A 154 -0.12 -10.30 4.34
CA ARG A 154 0.74 -10.93 3.33
C ARG A 154 0.70 -12.44 3.41
N SER A 155 0.81 -13.00 4.62
CA SER A 155 0.75 -14.46 4.84
C SER A 155 -0.55 -15.05 4.29
N LEU A 156 -1.69 -14.40 4.56
CA LEU A 156 -2.99 -14.85 4.08
C LEU A 156 -3.10 -14.80 2.56
N ILE A 157 -2.70 -13.70 1.95
CA ILE A 157 -2.80 -13.52 0.49
C ILE A 157 -1.81 -14.41 -0.26
N ASN A 158 -0.59 -14.58 0.27
CA ASN A 158 0.40 -15.51 -0.28
C ASN A 158 -0.13 -16.96 -0.25
N TYR A 159 -0.72 -17.39 0.88
CA TYR A 159 -1.37 -18.69 0.96
C TYR A 159 -2.49 -18.85 -0.09
N TYR A 160 -3.36 -17.86 -0.24
CA TYR A 160 -4.40 -17.87 -1.26
C TYR A 160 -3.82 -17.99 -2.68
N ASN A 161 -2.84 -17.16 -3.02
CA ASN A 161 -2.18 -17.18 -4.32
C ASN A 161 -1.53 -18.55 -4.59
N SER A 162 -0.94 -19.19 -3.56
CA SER A 162 -0.34 -20.53 -3.69
C SER A 162 -1.37 -21.63 -3.99
N LEU A 163 -2.58 -21.55 -3.39
CA LEU A 163 -3.67 -22.50 -3.65
C LEU A 163 -4.17 -22.44 -5.10
N LEU A 164 -4.07 -21.27 -5.74
CA LEU A 164 -4.48 -21.10 -7.13
C LEU A 164 -3.37 -21.45 -8.12
N ALA A 165 -2.11 -21.28 -7.74
CA ALA A 165 -0.97 -21.65 -8.58
C ALA A 165 -0.76 -23.18 -8.68
N ALA A 166 -1.33 -23.97 -7.76
CA ALA A 166 -1.23 -25.43 -7.72
C ALA A 166 -2.33 -26.13 -8.55
N GLN A 167 -3.14 -25.40 -9.27
CA GLN A 167 -4.17 -25.91 -10.20
C GLN A 167 -3.70 -25.84 -11.64
#